data_51f0656ebd306815dd57261d164ecc82
#
_entry.id   51f0656ebd306815dd57261d164ecc82
#
_cell.length_a   1.000
_cell.length_b   1.000
_cell.length_c   1.000
_cell.angle_alpha   90.00
_cell.angle_beta   90.00
_cell.angle_gamma   90.00
#
_symmetry.space_group_name_H-M   'P 1'
#
loop_
_entity.id
_entity.type
_entity.pdbx_description
1 polymer ?
#
loop_
_entity_poly.entity_id
_entity_poly.type
_entity_poly.pdbx_seq_one_letter_code
_entity_poly.pdbx_strand_id
1 'polypeptide(L)'
;MSSSSKNNLPTLLVIASTQEEDWVQLCSGYSSKFQVIQTTWDRISLSSYSDSKYPVISIYPNKYSIIGENNETIRDVKPDLLLIRNLARYIGSKLDTASDFRNLLYGFYHANVPMINELEAIMAEIEKPIMYGRLRRIRDKYGKENFPLIQQNYYPIFSEISITPTAPYVIKASYPHAGYGKIRVKDYHDLDDIRSILALHKDYSAIEPLIDVDYEIRIVFIAPNYYRVHKRRSLNWKVNFGMSNIREECKMEPRWKKWIDLIYETYPDMLTFDIDGIVDKNGKEYILEVNGSSQGFCPEHGKQDLEHLRDLVIRKLEVILGQDILSQDNEAKVLFKEKDDKNKILDQNYQKDTEIANLKNLADDYNKELDLNKWKNQKLLKEINTCNNKTITTTILFNIGFIILFLCIYFYKK
;
A
#
# COMPACT_ATOMS: atom_id res chain seq x y z
N MET A 1 -35.81 -34.90 -21.12
CA MET A 1 -35.99 -34.00 -19.95
C MET A 1 -35.09 -32.81 -20.19
N SER A 2 -35.70 -31.69 -20.55
CA SER A 2 -35.02 -30.46 -20.92
C SER A 2 -34.35 -29.85 -19.67
N SER A 3 -33.04 -29.89 -19.60
CA SER A 3 -32.28 -29.07 -18.66
C SER A 3 -32.46 -27.60 -19.07
N SER A 4 -33.29 -26.89 -18.32
CA SER A 4 -33.32 -25.44 -18.38
C SER A 4 -31.89 -24.92 -18.23
N SER A 5 -31.37 -24.24 -19.23
CA SER A 5 -30.15 -23.45 -19.15
C SER A 5 -30.38 -22.40 -18.06
N LYS A 6 -29.94 -22.70 -16.81
CA LYS A 6 -29.75 -21.63 -15.83
C LYS A 6 -28.75 -20.68 -16.46
N ASN A 7 -29.19 -19.47 -16.77
CA ASN A 7 -28.28 -18.38 -17.14
C ASN A 7 -27.20 -18.34 -16.05
N ASN A 8 -25.99 -18.83 -16.37
CA ASN A 8 -24.88 -18.78 -15.45
C ASN A 8 -24.41 -17.33 -15.40
N LEU A 9 -24.96 -16.59 -14.44
CA LEU A 9 -24.48 -15.24 -14.16
C LEU A 9 -23.00 -15.32 -13.72
N PRO A 10 -22.20 -14.32 -14.09
CA PRO A 10 -20.84 -14.19 -13.58
C PRO A 10 -20.82 -14.22 -12.05
N THR A 11 -19.76 -14.76 -11.47
CA THR A 11 -19.66 -14.97 -10.02
C THR A 11 -18.55 -14.13 -9.41
N LEU A 12 -18.91 -13.23 -8.52
CA LEU A 12 -18.01 -12.58 -7.58
C LEU A 12 -17.92 -13.44 -6.32
N LEU A 13 -16.74 -13.98 -6.05
CA LEU A 13 -16.45 -14.65 -4.77
C LEU A 13 -15.79 -13.65 -3.83
N VAL A 14 -16.39 -13.45 -2.65
CA VAL A 14 -15.89 -12.54 -1.62
C VAL A 14 -15.46 -13.32 -0.40
N ILE A 15 -14.23 -13.13 0.03
CA ILE A 15 -13.72 -13.68 1.29
C ILE A 15 -13.75 -12.57 2.34
N ALA A 16 -14.85 -12.54 3.08
CA ALA A 16 -15.12 -11.58 4.13
C ALA A 16 -16.07 -12.15 5.18
N SER A 17 -15.94 -11.71 6.43
CA SER A 17 -16.92 -11.99 7.47
C SER A 17 -18.21 -11.20 7.22
N THR A 18 -19.36 -11.88 7.19
CA THR A 18 -20.67 -11.23 7.05
C THR A 18 -21.02 -10.34 8.25
N GLN A 19 -20.35 -10.51 9.39
CA GLN A 19 -20.52 -9.66 10.57
C GLN A 19 -19.83 -8.30 10.41
N GLU A 20 -18.84 -8.22 9.55
CA GLU A 20 -18.07 -7.00 9.29
C GLU A 20 -18.57 -6.27 8.05
N GLU A 21 -18.84 -7.03 6.97
CA GLU A 21 -19.26 -6.48 5.67
C GLU A 21 -20.28 -7.43 5.02
N ASP A 22 -21.43 -6.92 4.58
CA ASP A 22 -22.43 -7.69 3.83
C ASP A 22 -22.37 -7.34 2.32
N TRP A 23 -21.56 -8.07 1.59
CA TRP A 23 -21.36 -7.89 0.16
C TRP A 23 -22.56 -8.31 -0.69
N VAL A 24 -23.36 -9.29 -0.21
CA VAL A 24 -24.58 -9.71 -0.89
C VAL A 24 -25.58 -8.55 -0.89
N GLN A 25 -25.78 -7.94 0.27
CA GLN A 25 -26.64 -6.76 0.39
C GLN A 25 -26.07 -5.55 -0.36
N LEU A 26 -24.76 -5.31 -0.26
CA LEU A 26 -24.07 -4.18 -0.92
C LEU A 26 -24.22 -4.21 -2.44
N CYS A 27 -24.24 -5.42 -3.04
CA CYS A 27 -24.37 -5.63 -4.48
C CYS A 27 -25.81 -5.99 -4.92
N SER A 28 -26.81 -5.91 -4.05
CA SER A 28 -28.17 -6.37 -4.33
C SER A 28 -28.81 -5.70 -5.56
N GLY A 29 -28.51 -4.43 -5.82
CA GLY A 29 -28.97 -3.69 -7.01
C GLY A 29 -28.44 -4.25 -8.35
N TYR A 30 -27.41 -5.10 -8.31
CA TYR A 30 -26.78 -5.68 -9.50
C TYR A 30 -27.02 -7.19 -9.64
N SER A 31 -27.95 -7.77 -8.86
CA SER A 31 -28.22 -9.22 -8.80
C SER A 31 -28.69 -9.84 -10.14
N SER A 32 -29.18 -9.03 -11.07
CA SER A 32 -29.51 -9.46 -12.44
C SER A 32 -28.31 -9.53 -13.38
N LYS A 33 -27.15 -9.00 -12.98
CA LYS A 33 -25.91 -8.89 -13.77
C LYS A 33 -24.86 -9.89 -13.36
N PHE A 34 -24.68 -10.12 -12.08
CA PHE A 34 -23.77 -11.10 -11.49
C PHE A 34 -24.31 -11.59 -10.15
N GLN A 35 -23.80 -12.74 -9.73
CA GLN A 35 -24.08 -13.27 -8.39
C GLN A 35 -22.91 -13.00 -7.44
N VAL A 36 -23.21 -12.78 -6.18
CA VAL A 36 -22.23 -12.67 -5.11
C VAL A 36 -22.29 -13.91 -4.23
N ILE A 37 -21.15 -14.54 -4.03
CA ILE A 37 -20.97 -15.59 -3.04
C ILE A 37 -19.99 -15.09 -2.01
N GLN A 38 -20.43 -14.95 -0.76
CA GLN A 38 -19.59 -14.50 0.34
C GLN A 38 -19.31 -15.64 1.31
N THR A 39 -18.03 -15.77 1.71
CA THR A 39 -17.58 -16.84 2.59
C THR A 39 -16.35 -16.44 3.38
N THR A 40 -15.87 -17.33 4.26
CA THR A 40 -14.61 -17.20 5.00
C THR A 40 -13.62 -18.29 4.57
N TRP A 41 -12.34 -18.09 4.80
CA TRP A 41 -11.30 -19.01 4.38
C TRP A 41 -11.49 -20.45 4.86
N ASP A 42 -11.91 -20.63 6.11
CA ASP A 42 -12.12 -21.90 6.77
C ASP A 42 -13.24 -22.76 6.17
N ARG A 43 -14.08 -22.16 5.32
CA ARG A 43 -15.21 -22.83 4.66
C ARG A 43 -14.92 -23.29 3.24
N ILE A 44 -13.75 -22.97 2.70
CA ILE A 44 -13.39 -23.25 1.32
C ILE A 44 -12.67 -24.59 1.21
N SER A 45 -13.10 -25.41 0.27
CA SER A 45 -12.31 -26.51 -0.31
C SER A 45 -12.05 -26.19 -1.77
N LEU A 46 -10.79 -26.34 -2.21
CA LEU A 46 -10.35 -25.97 -3.54
C LEU A 46 -9.44 -27.05 -4.12
N SER A 47 -9.68 -27.39 -5.38
CA SER A 47 -8.77 -28.13 -6.25
C SER A 47 -8.61 -27.39 -7.57
N SER A 48 -7.39 -27.29 -8.07
CA SER A 48 -7.09 -26.60 -9.33
C SER A 48 -6.40 -27.56 -10.29
N TYR A 49 -6.84 -27.56 -11.54
CA TYR A 49 -6.33 -28.40 -12.62
C TYR A 49 -5.83 -27.53 -13.77
N SER A 50 -4.66 -27.82 -14.30
CA SER A 50 -4.00 -27.01 -15.34
C SER A 50 -4.81 -26.87 -16.63
N ASP A 51 -5.62 -27.88 -16.95
CA ASP A 51 -6.40 -27.93 -18.19
C ASP A 51 -7.84 -27.41 -18.03
N SER A 52 -8.18 -26.94 -16.82
CA SER A 52 -9.49 -26.37 -16.52
C SER A 52 -9.43 -24.85 -16.38
N LYS A 53 -10.36 -24.16 -17.04
CA LYS A 53 -10.51 -22.69 -16.89
C LYS A 53 -10.84 -22.28 -15.44
N TYR A 54 -11.57 -23.14 -14.73
CA TYR A 54 -12.02 -22.86 -13.37
C TYR A 54 -11.52 -23.91 -12.39
N PRO A 55 -11.19 -23.54 -11.16
CA PRO A 55 -10.95 -24.50 -10.11
C PRO A 55 -12.25 -25.18 -9.70
N VAL A 56 -12.15 -26.36 -9.07
CA VAL A 56 -13.27 -26.98 -8.38
C VAL A 56 -13.32 -26.43 -6.97
N ILE A 57 -14.32 -25.63 -6.69
CA ILE A 57 -14.52 -25.00 -5.39
C ILE A 57 -15.81 -25.49 -4.78
N SER A 58 -15.73 -25.89 -3.51
CA SER A 58 -16.90 -26.17 -2.68
C SER A 58 -16.83 -25.29 -1.43
N ILE A 59 -17.96 -24.67 -1.09
CA ILE A 59 -18.10 -23.84 0.10
C ILE A 59 -19.02 -24.54 1.08
N TYR A 60 -18.48 -24.84 2.24
CA TYR A 60 -19.20 -25.52 3.31
C TYR A 60 -19.78 -24.49 4.29
N PRO A 61 -20.98 -24.76 4.83
CA PRO A 61 -21.58 -23.87 5.83
C PRO A 61 -20.76 -23.80 7.11
N ASN A 62 -20.17 -24.91 7.52
CA ASN A 62 -19.17 -25.01 8.58
C ASN A 62 -18.29 -26.24 8.31
N LYS A 63 -16.96 -26.07 8.26
CA LYS A 63 -16.04 -27.18 7.99
C LYS A 63 -16.02 -28.24 9.11
N TYR A 64 -16.53 -27.89 10.28
CA TYR A 64 -16.56 -28.74 11.48
C TYR A 64 -17.96 -29.16 11.92
N SER A 65 -19.04 -28.76 11.22
CA SER A 65 -20.38 -29.22 11.57
C SER A 65 -20.57 -30.66 11.13
N ILE A 66 -20.79 -31.52 12.12
CA ILE A 66 -21.26 -32.87 11.94
C ILE A 66 -22.66 -32.84 11.31
N ILE A 67 -22.83 -33.59 10.27
CA ILE A 67 -24.04 -33.84 9.47
C ILE A 67 -25.33 -33.74 10.30
N GLY A 68 -26.23 -32.80 9.93
CA GLY A 68 -27.60 -32.82 10.45
C GLY A 68 -28.39 -31.50 10.45
N GLU A 69 -27.76 -30.37 10.20
CA GLU A 69 -28.50 -29.09 10.08
C GLU A 69 -28.58 -28.63 8.62
N ASN A 70 -29.72 -28.05 8.24
CA ASN A 70 -30.12 -27.64 6.87
C ASN A 70 -29.22 -26.56 6.23
N ASN A 71 -27.93 -26.70 6.37
CA ASN A 71 -26.94 -25.82 5.75
C ASN A 71 -26.40 -26.50 4.50
N GLU A 72 -26.84 -26.09 3.33
CA GLU A 72 -26.43 -26.66 2.06
C GLU A 72 -25.00 -26.26 1.69
N THR A 73 -24.20 -27.24 1.24
CA THR A 73 -22.90 -26.99 0.63
C THR A 73 -23.11 -26.44 -0.77
N ILE A 74 -22.53 -25.30 -1.07
CA ILE A 74 -22.47 -24.76 -2.42
C ILE A 74 -21.32 -25.46 -3.15
N ARG A 75 -21.64 -26.20 -4.23
CA ARG A 75 -20.66 -26.93 -5.03
C ARG A 75 -20.41 -26.27 -6.38
N ASP A 76 -19.27 -26.58 -6.98
CA ASP A 76 -18.90 -26.16 -8.33
C ASP A 76 -18.94 -24.63 -8.52
N VAL A 77 -18.50 -23.90 -7.52
CA VAL A 77 -18.36 -22.45 -7.60
C VAL A 77 -17.27 -22.08 -8.60
N LYS A 78 -17.62 -21.25 -9.57
CA LYS A 78 -16.73 -20.79 -10.66
C LYS A 78 -16.57 -19.28 -10.59
N PRO A 79 -15.62 -18.78 -9.79
CA PRO A 79 -15.46 -17.34 -9.64
C PRO A 79 -14.84 -16.72 -10.89
N ASP A 80 -15.46 -15.66 -11.41
CA ASP A 80 -14.89 -14.80 -12.43
C ASP A 80 -14.00 -13.72 -11.81
N LEU A 81 -14.27 -13.36 -10.56
CA LEU A 81 -13.45 -12.44 -9.77
C LEU A 81 -13.46 -12.84 -8.30
N LEU A 82 -12.30 -12.74 -7.66
CA LEU A 82 -12.12 -12.94 -6.22
C LEU A 82 -11.80 -11.61 -5.53
N LEU A 83 -12.57 -11.27 -4.51
CA LEU A 83 -12.28 -10.16 -3.62
C LEU A 83 -11.86 -10.70 -2.24
N ILE A 84 -10.67 -10.30 -1.79
CA ILE A 84 -10.13 -10.73 -0.50
C ILE A 84 -10.16 -9.55 0.47
N ARG A 85 -11.05 -9.66 1.49
CA ARG A 85 -11.22 -8.67 2.56
C ARG A 85 -10.66 -9.17 3.90
N ASN A 86 -10.48 -10.47 4.05
CA ASN A 86 -9.82 -11.06 5.21
C ASN A 86 -8.48 -11.65 4.80
N LEU A 87 -7.43 -11.32 5.55
CA LEU A 87 -6.07 -11.85 5.29
C LEU A 87 -6.06 -13.38 5.31
N ALA A 88 -5.30 -13.97 4.38
CA ALA A 88 -5.10 -15.42 4.33
C ALA A 88 -4.20 -15.95 5.47
N ARG A 89 -3.49 -15.08 6.17
CA ARG A 89 -2.72 -15.42 7.37
C ARG A 89 -2.95 -14.34 8.42
N TYR A 90 -3.47 -14.70 9.56
CA TYR A 90 -3.72 -13.75 10.65
C TYR A 90 -3.64 -14.40 12.02
N ILE A 91 -3.37 -13.57 13.04
CA ILE A 91 -3.57 -13.93 14.44
C ILE A 91 -4.91 -13.33 14.83
N GLY A 92 -5.87 -14.20 15.16
CA GLY A 92 -7.20 -13.76 15.59
C GLY A 92 -7.16 -12.97 16.89
N SER A 93 -8.17 -12.14 17.12
CA SER A 93 -8.39 -11.46 18.41
C SER A 93 -8.68 -12.44 19.55
N LYS A 94 -9.07 -13.66 19.22
CA LYS A 94 -9.13 -14.82 20.13
C LYS A 94 -7.86 -15.62 19.87
N LEU A 95 -6.94 -15.62 20.81
CA LEU A 95 -5.61 -16.23 20.78
C LEU A 95 -5.56 -17.70 20.31
N ASP A 96 -6.70 -18.36 20.19
CA ASP A 96 -6.83 -19.78 19.84
C ASP A 96 -6.83 -20.04 18.32
N THR A 97 -6.81 -19.00 17.46
CA THR A 97 -7.01 -19.18 16.03
C THR A 97 -5.98 -18.44 15.18
N ALA A 98 -4.70 -18.78 15.37
CA ALA A 98 -3.73 -18.49 14.33
C ALA A 98 -4.08 -19.35 13.11
N SER A 99 -4.50 -18.71 12.02
CA SER A 99 -4.93 -19.40 10.81
C SER A 99 -4.04 -19.01 9.64
N ASP A 100 -3.62 -20.03 8.88
CA ASP A 100 -2.83 -19.85 7.67
C ASP A 100 -3.51 -20.54 6.49
N PHE A 101 -4.11 -19.75 5.63
CA PHE A 101 -4.82 -20.18 4.43
C PHE A 101 -4.07 -19.82 3.13
N ARG A 102 -2.77 -19.51 3.21
CA ARG A 102 -1.99 -19.14 2.02
C ARG A 102 -2.03 -20.21 0.94
N ASN A 103 -2.14 -21.50 1.31
CA ASN A 103 -2.29 -22.56 0.32
C ASN A 103 -3.59 -22.48 -0.49
N LEU A 104 -4.68 -21.96 0.09
CA LEU A 104 -5.91 -21.68 -0.67
C LEU A 104 -5.70 -20.48 -1.61
N LEU A 105 -5.05 -19.44 -1.13
CA LEU A 105 -4.69 -18.27 -1.96
C LEU A 105 -3.85 -18.69 -3.17
N TYR A 106 -2.83 -19.55 -2.96
CA TYR A 106 -2.02 -20.11 -4.05
C TYR A 106 -2.85 -20.96 -5.01
N GLY A 107 -3.84 -21.70 -4.50
CA GLY A 107 -4.76 -22.48 -5.34
C GLY A 107 -5.61 -21.60 -6.27
N PHE A 108 -6.11 -20.47 -5.79
CA PHE A 108 -6.80 -19.50 -6.64
C PHE A 108 -5.87 -18.91 -7.71
N TYR A 109 -4.65 -18.58 -7.34
CA TYR A 109 -3.65 -18.07 -8.28
C TYR A 109 -3.25 -19.14 -9.32
N HIS A 110 -3.02 -20.38 -8.90
CA HIS A 110 -2.74 -21.51 -9.81
C HIS A 110 -3.88 -21.73 -10.83
N ALA A 111 -5.11 -21.42 -10.44
CA ALA A 111 -6.28 -21.49 -11.32
C ALA A 111 -6.49 -20.25 -12.19
N ASN A 112 -5.57 -19.28 -12.14
CA ASN A 112 -5.69 -17.98 -12.84
C ASN A 112 -6.99 -17.25 -12.53
N VAL A 113 -7.53 -17.35 -11.32
CA VAL A 113 -8.69 -16.58 -10.88
C VAL A 113 -8.27 -15.12 -10.69
N PRO A 114 -8.84 -14.17 -11.45
CA PRO A 114 -8.57 -12.75 -11.23
C PRO A 114 -8.95 -12.33 -9.82
N MET A 115 -8.16 -11.46 -9.18
CA MET A 115 -8.40 -11.04 -7.80
C MET A 115 -8.14 -9.55 -7.56
N ILE A 116 -8.68 -9.06 -6.47
CA ILE A 116 -8.46 -7.72 -5.93
C ILE A 116 -7.97 -7.84 -4.47
N ASN A 117 -6.78 -7.33 -4.13
CA ASN A 117 -5.71 -6.95 -5.04
C ASN A 117 -5.13 -8.18 -5.76
N GLU A 118 -4.11 -8.02 -6.60
CA GLU A 118 -3.43 -9.16 -7.21
C GLU A 118 -2.52 -9.89 -6.20
N LEU A 119 -2.13 -11.13 -6.49
CA LEU A 119 -1.42 -12.00 -5.54
C LEU A 119 -0.19 -11.33 -4.90
N GLU A 120 0.61 -10.66 -5.71
CA GLU A 120 1.85 -10.02 -5.26
C GLU A 120 1.58 -8.92 -4.22
N ALA A 121 0.48 -8.17 -4.38
CA ALA A 121 0.05 -7.17 -3.41
C ALA A 121 -0.48 -7.82 -2.13
N ILE A 122 -1.28 -8.89 -2.25
CA ILE A 122 -1.82 -9.62 -1.09
C ILE A 122 -0.69 -10.27 -0.30
N MET A 123 0.28 -10.88 -0.98
CA MET A 123 1.45 -11.48 -0.33
C MET A 123 2.31 -10.41 0.37
N ALA A 124 2.47 -9.24 -0.24
CA ALA A 124 3.18 -8.13 0.39
C ALA A 124 2.44 -7.62 1.65
N GLU A 125 1.11 -7.61 1.65
CA GLU A 125 0.31 -7.25 2.82
C GLU A 125 0.48 -8.26 3.96
N ILE A 126 0.44 -9.55 3.64
CA ILE A 126 0.62 -10.65 4.61
C ILE A 126 2.03 -10.64 5.19
N GLU A 127 3.05 -10.52 4.33
CA GLU A 127 4.46 -10.56 4.70
C GLU A 127 5.03 -9.14 4.79
N LYS A 128 4.99 -8.54 5.96
CA LYS A 128 5.41 -7.14 6.18
C LYS A 128 6.79 -6.77 5.63
N PRO A 129 7.83 -7.64 5.64
CA PRO A 129 9.12 -7.33 5.02
C PRO A 129 9.04 -7.16 3.51
N ILE A 130 8.13 -7.88 2.83
CA ILE A 130 7.91 -7.73 1.37
C ILE A 130 7.30 -6.34 1.10
N MET A 131 6.27 -5.95 1.86
CA MET A 131 5.68 -4.62 1.74
C MET A 131 6.71 -3.52 2.02
N TYR A 132 7.46 -3.64 3.11
CA TYR A 132 8.50 -2.67 3.42
C TYR A 132 9.56 -2.57 2.31
N GLY A 133 9.96 -3.70 1.74
CA GLY A 133 10.89 -3.73 0.60
C GLY A 133 10.35 -3.01 -0.64
N ARG A 134 9.03 -3.15 -0.94
CA ARG A 134 8.34 -2.40 -1.99
C ARG A 134 8.38 -0.88 -1.71
N LEU A 135 7.99 -0.46 -0.52
CA LEU A 135 7.98 0.95 -0.11
C LEU A 135 9.39 1.55 -0.07
N ARG A 136 10.38 0.76 0.35
CA ARG A 136 11.79 1.18 0.33
C ARG A 136 12.29 1.50 -1.07
N ARG A 137 11.91 0.72 -2.09
CA ARG A 137 12.26 1.00 -3.50
C ARG A 137 11.70 2.34 -3.96
N ILE A 138 10.47 2.69 -3.55
CA ILE A 138 9.88 4.01 -3.82
C ILE A 138 10.73 5.10 -3.16
N ARG A 139 11.00 4.97 -1.86
CA ARG A 139 11.83 5.93 -1.11
C ARG A 139 13.21 6.11 -1.74
N ASP A 140 13.88 5.01 -2.10
CA ASP A 140 15.23 5.04 -2.65
C ASP A 140 15.26 5.67 -4.06
N LYS A 141 14.15 5.56 -4.82
CA LYS A 141 14.01 6.18 -6.14
C LYS A 141 13.64 7.67 -6.07
N TYR A 142 12.75 8.05 -5.16
CA TYR A 142 12.16 9.41 -5.15
C TYR A 142 12.66 10.29 -4.00
N GLY A 143 13.48 9.76 -3.10
CA GLY A 143 14.02 10.48 -1.94
C GLY A 143 13.14 10.42 -0.69
N LYS A 144 13.78 10.60 0.47
CA LYS A 144 13.10 10.55 1.79
C LYS A 144 12.16 11.73 2.02
N GLU A 145 12.43 12.85 1.40
CA GLU A 145 11.61 14.08 1.45
C GLU A 145 10.29 13.91 0.70
N ASN A 146 10.27 13.09 -0.36
CA ASN A 146 9.07 12.82 -1.16
C ASN A 146 8.29 11.60 -0.66
N PHE A 147 8.99 10.65 -0.04
CA PHE A 147 8.40 9.43 0.50
C PHE A 147 9.05 9.10 1.85
N PRO A 148 8.58 9.70 2.96
CA PRO A 148 9.21 9.65 4.27
C PRO A 148 8.95 8.30 4.99
N LEU A 149 9.36 7.20 4.37
CA LEU A 149 9.26 5.87 4.97
C LEU A 149 10.11 5.81 6.22
N ILE A 150 9.51 5.35 7.34
CA ILE A 150 10.22 5.16 8.61
C ILE A 150 11.42 4.22 8.42
N GLN A 151 12.51 4.52 9.09
CA GLN A 151 13.67 3.63 9.06
C GLN A 151 13.34 2.33 9.80
N GLN A 152 13.68 1.20 9.22
CA GLN A 152 13.48 -0.11 9.81
C GLN A 152 14.73 -0.97 9.65
N ASN A 153 15.10 -1.67 10.73
CA ASN A 153 16.10 -2.72 10.72
C ASN A 153 15.40 -4.07 10.79
N TYR A 154 15.77 -4.97 9.90
CA TYR A 154 15.17 -6.30 9.78
C TYR A 154 16.12 -7.37 10.34
N TYR A 155 15.58 -8.31 11.11
CA TYR A 155 16.31 -9.41 11.71
C TYR A 155 15.60 -10.73 11.40
N PRO A 156 16.19 -11.63 10.62
CA PRO A 156 15.59 -12.93 10.29
C PRO A 156 15.48 -13.84 11.51
N ILE A 157 16.39 -13.67 12.50
CA ILE A 157 16.46 -14.49 13.70
C ILE A 157 16.60 -13.56 14.91
N PHE A 158 15.89 -13.88 16.00
CA PHE A 158 15.92 -13.06 17.22
C PHE A 158 17.33 -12.88 17.84
N SER A 159 18.20 -13.88 17.68
CA SER A 159 19.57 -13.84 18.21
C SER A 159 20.47 -12.81 17.52
N GLU A 160 20.11 -12.38 16.31
CA GLU A 160 20.83 -11.38 15.55
C GLU A 160 20.42 -9.95 15.91
N ILE A 161 19.40 -9.78 16.77
CA ILE A 161 18.96 -8.46 17.20
C ILE A 161 20.11 -7.79 17.94
N SER A 162 20.80 -6.92 17.22
CA SER A 162 21.80 -6.02 17.76
C SER A 162 21.21 -4.63 17.89
N ILE A 163 21.27 -4.08 19.07
CA ILE A 163 20.75 -2.75 19.32
C ILE A 163 21.91 -1.78 19.32
N THR A 164 21.83 -0.84 18.40
CA THR A 164 22.60 0.40 18.54
C THR A 164 22.05 1.20 19.71
N PRO A 165 22.89 1.82 20.53
CA PRO A 165 22.52 2.40 21.84
C PRO A 165 21.59 3.63 21.78
N THR A 166 20.98 3.93 20.67
CA THR A 166 20.07 5.07 20.49
C THR A 166 18.59 4.69 20.73
N ALA A 167 18.32 4.00 21.84
CA ALA A 167 16.95 3.85 22.33
C ALA A 167 16.33 5.23 22.64
N PRO A 168 15.01 5.39 22.54
CA PRO A 168 14.00 4.34 22.54
C PRO A 168 13.60 3.84 21.12
N TYR A 169 13.12 2.59 21.05
CA TYR A 169 12.66 1.97 19.80
C TYR A 169 11.46 1.03 19.99
N VAL A 170 10.88 0.61 18.88
CA VAL A 170 9.77 -0.35 18.81
C VAL A 170 10.27 -1.62 18.10
N ILE A 171 10.13 -2.76 18.77
CA ILE A 171 10.29 -4.07 18.15
C ILE A 171 8.91 -4.50 17.63
N LYS A 172 8.86 -4.93 16.37
CA LYS A 172 7.72 -5.59 15.73
C LYS A 172 8.08 -7.05 15.52
N ALA A 173 7.43 -7.93 16.24
CA ALA A 173 7.66 -9.37 16.14
C ALA A 173 6.75 -9.97 15.08
N SER A 174 7.31 -10.59 14.03
CA SER A 174 6.57 -11.29 13.00
C SER A 174 5.58 -10.42 12.19
N TYR A 175 4.49 -11.02 11.75
CA TYR A 175 3.45 -10.46 10.87
C TYR A 175 2.19 -9.92 11.57
N PRO A 176 2.11 -9.70 12.89
CA PRO A 176 0.86 -9.35 13.54
C PRO A 176 0.31 -8.01 13.04
N HIS A 177 -1.02 -7.96 13.01
CA HIS A 177 -1.82 -6.79 12.69
C HIS A 177 -2.43 -6.18 13.95
N ALA A 178 -3.08 -5.03 13.82
CA ALA A 178 -3.84 -4.38 14.89
C ALA A 178 -3.04 -4.10 16.18
N GLY A 179 -1.71 -3.91 16.08
CA GLY A 179 -0.87 -3.57 17.22
C GLY A 179 -0.37 -4.75 18.06
N TYR A 180 -0.77 -6.00 17.74
CA TYR A 180 -0.16 -7.19 18.33
C TYR A 180 1.32 -7.28 17.97
N GLY A 181 2.14 -7.97 18.79
CA GLY A 181 3.57 -8.16 18.54
C GLY A 181 4.42 -6.89 18.53
N LYS A 182 3.88 -5.72 18.87
CA LYS A 182 4.65 -4.48 18.99
C LYS A 182 5.09 -4.30 20.45
N ILE A 183 6.40 -4.19 20.67
CA ILE A 183 7.02 -4.03 21.99
C ILE A 183 7.78 -2.71 22.00
N ARG A 184 7.49 -1.85 22.97
CA ARG A 184 8.24 -0.62 23.19
C ARG A 184 9.41 -0.88 24.11
N VAL A 185 10.62 -0.58 23.67
CA VAL A 185 11.85 -0.71 24.44
C VAL A 185 12.36 0.69 24.75
N LYS A 186 12.48 0.99 26.02
CA LYS A 186 12.97 2.28 26.52
C LYS A 186 14.45 2.23 26.85
N ASP A 187 14.89 1.09 27.34
CA ASP A 187 16.25 0.85 27.80
C ASP A 187 16.78 -0.44 27.16
N TYR A 188 18.09 -0.51 26.96
CA TYR A 188 18.71 -1.72 26.39
C TYR A 188 18.68 -2.89 27.39
N HIS A 189 18.55 -2.65 28.70
CA HIS A 189 18.42 -3.70 29.71
C HIS A 189 17.18 -4.56 29.54
N ASP A 190 16.10 -4.01 28.96
CA ASP A 190 14.89 -4.76 28.64
C ASP A 190 15.11 -5.78 27.51
N LEU A 191 16.23 -5.70 26.79
CA LEU A 191 16.44 -6.43 25.57
C LEU A 191 16.61 -7.92 25.77
N ASP A 192 17.34 -8.34 26.80
CA ASP A 192 17.59 -9.76 27.05
C ASP A 192 16.30 -10.49 27.44
N ASP A 193 15.43 -9.83 28.22
CA ASP A 193 14.11 -10.35 28.53
C ASP A 193 13.25 -10.47 27.28
N ILE A 194 13.28 -9.47 26.41
CA ILE A 194 12.56 -9.47 25.15
C ILE A 194 13.10 -10.56 24.21
N ARG A 195 14.41 -10.70 24.09
CA ARG A 195 15.04 -11.76 23.32
C ARG A 195 14.61 -13.16 23.79
N SER A 196 14.48 -13.35 25.11
CA SER A 196 14.01 -14.62 25.68
C SER A 196 12.58 -14.95 25.23
N ILE A 197 11.71 -13.94 25.14
CA ILE A 197 10.35 -14.09 24.62
C ILE A 197 10.36 -14.34 23.10
N LEU A 198 11.17 -13.58 22.37
CA LEU A 198 11.29 -13.72 20.91
C LEU A 198 11.91 -15.08 20.51
N ALA A 199 12.69 -15.69 21.39
CA ALA A 199 13.22 -17.05 21.19
C ALA A 199 12.12 -18.11 21.06
N LEU A 200 10.96 -17.88 21.68
CA LEU A 200 9.77 -18.73 21.54
C LEU A 200 9.07 -18.53 20.20
N HIS A 201 9.38 -17.44 19.53
CA HIS A 201 8.77 -17.04 18.26
C HIS A 201 9.76 -17.30 17.13
N LYS A 202 9.47 -18.26 16.26
CA LYS A 202 10.38 -18.71 15.17
C LYS A 202 10.34 -17.81 13.92
N ASP A 203 9.80 -16.62 14.04
CA ASP A 203 9.59 -15.71 12.93
C ASP A 203 10.58 -14.51 13.00
N TYR A 204 10.62 -13.71 11.95
CA TYR A 204 11.46 -12.51 11.88
C TYR A 204 11.02 -11.43 12.88
N SER A 205 11.89 -10.45 13.08
CA SER A 205 11.60 -9.23 13.83
C SER A 205 12.07 -8.00 13.07
N ALA A 206 11.41 -6.89 13.31
CA ALA A 206 11.82 -5.58 12.78
C ALA A 206 11.92 -4.56 13.92
N ILE A 207 12.85 -3.63 13.81
CA ILE A 207 13.08 -2.56 14.79
C ILE A 207 12.96 -1.21 14.11
N GLU A 208 12.18 -0.33 14.70
CA GLU A 208 11.96 1.05 14.27
C GLU A 208 12.27 2.04 15.41
N PRO A 209 12.68 3.29 15.14
CA PRO A 209 12.78 4.30 16.15
C PRO A 209 11.40 4.56 16.79
N LEU A 210 11.37 4.73 18.11
CA LEU A 210 10.16 5.20 18.79
C LEU A 210 10.03 6.71 18.58
N ILE A 211 9.02 7.11 17.85
CA ILE A 211 8.73 8.52 17.55
C ILE A 211 7.78 9.08 18.61
N ASP A 212 8.04 10.32 19.07
CA ASP A 212 7.11 11.05 19.93
C ASP A 212 6.00 11.67 19.08
N VAL A 213 4.92 10.91 18.92
CA VAL A 213 3.83 11.19 17.99
C VAL A 213 2.92 12.29 18.52
N ASP A 214 2.58 13.27 17.68
CA ASP A 214 1.46 14.21 17.91
C ASP A 214 0.14 13.60 17.46
N TYR A 215 0.08 13.10 16.20
CA TYR A 215 -1.08 12.40 15.66
C TYR A 215 -0.68 11.37 14.61
N GLU A 216 -1.58 10.41 14.39
CA GLU A 216 -1.48 9.47 13.28
C GLU A 216 -2.31 9.94 12.10
N ILE A 217 -1.88 9.55 10.90
CA ILE A 217 -2.61 9.76 9.64
C ILE A 217 -2.96 8.38 9.10
N ARG A 218 -4.21 8.22 8.70
CA ARG A 218 -4.64 7.08 7.90
C ARG A 218 -5.23 7.58 6.59
N ILE A 219 -4.67 7.12 5.49
CA ILE A 219 -5.07 7.50 4.13
C ILE A 219 -5.61 6.24 3.46
N VAL A 220 -6.90 6.20 3.20
CA VAL A 220 -7.54 5.14 2.42
C VAL A 220 -7.50 5.53 0.95
N PHE A 221 -7.13 4.57 0.09
CA PHE A 221 -7.19 4.70 -1.37
C PHE A 221 -7.95 3.55 -2.00
N ILE A 222 -8.80 3.88 -2.98
CA ILE A 222 -9.51 2.93 -3.85
C ILE A 222 -9.42 3.48 -5.28
N ALA A 223 -8.82 2.69 -6.17
CA ALA A 223 -8.62 3.08 -7.56
C ALA A 223 -9.96 3.37 -8.30
N PRO A 224 -9.95 4.29 -9.28
CA PRO A 224 -8.76 5.01 -9.73
C PRO A 224 -8.44 6.26 -8.91
N ASN A 225 -9.40 6.91 -8.23
CA ASN A 225 -9.25 8.27 -7.72
C ASN A 225 -10.01 8.52 -6.40
N TYR A 226 -10.45 7.49 -5.70
CA TYR A 226 -11.09 7.70 -4.41
C TYR A 226 -10.07 7.64 -3.28
N TYR A 227 -10.12 8.62 -2.40
CA TYR A 227 -9.30 8.65 -1.19
C TYR A 227 -10.02 9.35 -0.04
N ARG A 228 -9.67 8.95 1.17
CA ARG A 228 -10.14 9.55 2.42
C ARG A 228 -8.99 9.63 3.42
N VAL A 229 -8.93 10.71 4.17
CA VAL A 229 -7.88 10.94 5.17
C VAL A 229 -8.48 11.15 6.54
N HIS A 230 -7.96 10.44 7.51
CA HIS A 230 -8.29 10.62 8.92
C HIS A 230 -7.04 10.91 9.72
N LYS A 231 -7.13 11.91 10.60
CA LYS A 231 -6.21 12.07 11.72
C LYS A 231 -6.73 11.33 12.93
N ARG A 232 -5.82 10.68 13.65
CA ARG A 232 -6.15 9.95 14.88
C ARG A 232 -5.23 10.43 15.99
N ARG A 233 -5.82 10.78 17.13
CA ARG A 233 -5.09 11.05 18.37
C ARG A 233 -5.48 10.01 19.40
N SER A 234 -4.50 9.44 20.09
CA SER A 234 -4.71 8.47 21.14
C SER A 234 -3.84 8.81 22.34
N LEU A 235 -4.37 8.60 23.53
CA LEU A 235 -3.60 8.66 24.78
C LEU A 235 -2.67 7.45 24.93
N ASN A 236 -2.93 6.38 24.16
CA ASN A 236 -2.10 5.18 24.18
C ASN A 236 -1.12 5.22 23.01
N TRP A 237 0.14 4.84 23.25
CA TRP A 237 1.14 4.71 22.19
C TRP A 237 0.80 3.63 21.13
N LYS A 238 -0.09 2.68 21.46
CA LYS A 238 -0.72 1.74 20.53
C LYS A 238 -2.15 2.21 20.25
N VAL A 239 -2.37 2.93 19.19
CA VAL A 239 -3.66 3.55 18.86
C VAL A 239 -4.80 2.53 18.72
N ASN A 240 -4.50 1.32 18.26
CA ASN A 240 -5.49 0.26 18.09
C ASN A 240 -5.80 -0.52 19.39
N PHE A 241 -5.19 -0.14 20.54
CA PHE A 241 -5.44 -0.72 21.84
C PHE A 241 -6.12 0.30 22.75
N GLY A 242 -7.37 0.03 23.12
CA GLY A 242 -8.15 0.87 24.03
C GLY A 242 -9.21 1.71 23.32
N MET A 243 -10.15 2.27 24.12
CA MET A 243 -11.40 2.88 23.60
C MET A 243 -11.33 4.38 23.32
N SER A 244 -10.17 5.02 23.41
CA SER A 244 -10.08 6.50 23.39
C SER A 244 -9.31 7.02 22.18
N ASN A 245 -9.83 6.78 20.98
CA ASN A 245 -9.29 7.40 19.78
C ASN A 245 -10.20 8.52 19.32
N ILE A 246 -9.68 9.74 19.31
CA ILE A 246 -10.34 10.87 18.63
C ILE A 246 -9.95 10.76 17.17
N ARG A 247 -10.95 10.61 16.30
CA ARG A 247 -10.80 10.59 14.86
C ARG A 247 -11.37 11.86 14.27
N GLU A 248 -10.68 12.40 13.29
CA GLU A 248 -11.08 13.60 12.58
C GLU A 248 -10.82 13.39 11.10
N GLU A 249 -11.85 13.51 10.27
CA GLU A 249 -11.66 13.56 8.82
C GLU A 249 -11.00 14.87 8.45
N CYS A 250 -10.00 14.83 7.56
CA CYS A 250 -9.30 16.03 7.13
C CYS A 250 -9.13 16.05 5.61
N LYS A 251 -8.87 17.24 5.10
CA LYS A 251 -8.62 17.41 3.66
C LYS A 251 -7.32 16.72 3.26
N MET A 252 -7.34 16.14 2.05
CA MET A 252 -6.15 15.60 1.42
C MET A 252 -5.12 16.71 1.21
N GLU A 253 -3.89 16.46 1.65
CA GLU A 253 -2.77 17.36 1.38
C GLU A 253 -1.99 16.88 0.14
N PRO A 254 -1.44 17.78 -0.68
CA PRO A 254 -0.72 17.42 -1.92
C PRO A 254 0.40 16.40 -1.68
N ARG A 255 1.13 16.51 -0.56
CA ARG A 255 2.20 15.58 -0.20
C ARG A 255 1.69 14.17 0.10
N TRP A 256 0.51 14.04 0.72
CA TRP A 256 -0.10 12.73 1.00
C TRP A 256 -0.68 12.10 -0.27
N LYS A 257 -1.27 12.94 -1.15
CA LYS A 257 -1.68 12.49 -2.49
C LYS A 257 -0.49 11.93 -3.26
N LYS A 258 0.66 12.60 -3.20
CA LYS A 258 1.90 12.12 -3.82
C LYS A 258 2.32 10.74 -3.31
N TRP A 259 2.15 10.42 -2.01
CA TRP A 259 2.45 9.08 -1.51
C TRP A 259 1.57 8.01 -2.16
N ILE A 260 0.27 8.31 -2.30
CA ILE A 260 -0.67 7.41 -3.01
C ILE A 260 -0.19 7.20 -4.45
N ASP A 261 0.07 8.30 -5.17
CA ASP A 261 0.44 8.26 -6.58
C ASP A 261 1.71 7.44 -6.79
N LEU A 262 2.74 7.67 -5.98
CA LEU A 262 4.00 6.91 -6.04
C LEU A 262 3.81 5.41 -5.78
N ILE A 263 2.92 5.03 -4.85
CA ILE A 263 2.60 3.62 -4.60
C ILE A 263 1.85 3.04 -5.80
N TYR A 264 0.77 3.68 -6.24
CA TYR A 264 -0.11 3.16 -7.28
C TYR A 264 0.57 3.10 -8.65
N GLU A 265 1.39 4.11 -9.01
CA GLU A 265 2.18 4.11 -10.24
C GLU A 265 3.28 3.04 -10.23
N THR A 266 3.92 2.80 -9.07
CA THR A 266 4.98 1.82 -8.96
C THR A 266 4.45 0.39 -8.87
N TYR A 267 3.29 0.21 -8.24
CA TYR A 267 2.67 -1.07 -7.95
C TYR A 267 1.18 -1.06 -8.34
N PRO A 268 0.86 -1.12 -9.66
CA PRO A 268 -0.51 -1.09 -10.16
C PRO A 268 -1.34 -2.34 -9.79
N ASP A 269 -0.71 -3.37 -9.23
CA ASP A 269 -1.34 -4.53 -8.61
C ASP A 269 -2.08 -4.20 -7.28
N MET A 270 -1.82 -3.01 -6.72
CA MET A 270 -2.45 -2.50 -5.50
C MET A 270 -3.61 -1.56 -5.86
N LEU A 271 -4.77 -2.14 -6.19
CA LEU A 271 -5.96 -1.36 -6.57
C LEU A 271 -6.67 -0.70 -5.38
N THR A 272 -6.48 -1.22 -4.19
CA THR A 272 -7.00 -0.64 -2.95
C THR A 272 -6.00 -0.87 -1.81
N PHE A 273 -5.74 0.17 -1.04
CA PHE A 273 -4.81 0.13 0.09
C PHE A 273 -5.04 1.30 1.05
N ASP A 274 -4.51 1.20 2.24
CA ASP A 274 -4.34 2.35 3.12
C ASP A 274 -2.88 2.57 3.50
N ILE A 275 -2.56 3.82 3.82
CA ILE A 275 -1.27 4.25 4.34
C ILE A 275 -1.47 4.64 5.79
N ASP A 276 -0.81 3.96 6.71
CA ASP A 276 -0.68 4.39 8.09
C ASP A 276 0.61 5.22 8.25
N GLY A 277 0.46 6.47 8.62
CA GLY A 277 1.54 7.41 8.88
C GLY A 277 1.43 8.05 10.25
N ILE A 278 2.51 8.70 10.69
CA ILE A 278 2.56 9.48 11.93
C ILE A 278 3.21 10.83 11.68
N VAL A 279 2.82 11.79 12.49
CA VAL A 279 3.44 13.12 12.56
C VAL A 279 3.98 13.31 13.97
N ASP A 280 5.26 13.66 14.07
CA ASP A 280 5.87 13.97 15.38
C ASP A 280 5.52 15.39 15.85
N LYS A 281 5.88 15.71 17.10
CA LYS A 281 5.62 17.02 17.70
C LYS A 281 6.31 18.19 17.01
N ASN A 282 7.27 17.92 16.13
CA ASN A 282 7.97 18.93 15.33
C ASN A 282 7.35 19.07 13.94
N GLY A 283 6.26 18.33 13.64
CA GLY A 283 5.58 18.33 12.36
C GLY A 283 6.24 17.45 11.29
N LYS A 284 7.24 16.63 11.64
CA LYS A 284 7.87 15.71 10.70
C LYS A 284 7.02 14.46 10.53
N GLU A 285 6.84 14.07 9.29
CA GLU A 285 5.99 12.94 8.87
C GLU A 285 6.80 11.68 8.63
N TYR A 286 6.15 10.53 8.88
CA TYR A 286 6.71 9.22 8.65
C TYR A 286 5.62 8.28 8.14
N ILE A 287 5.87 7.56 7.06
CA ILE A 287 5.05 6.43 6.61
C ILE A 287 5.48 5.22 7.42
N LEU A 288 4.54 4.59 8.14
CA LEU A 288 4.80 3.42 8.97
C LEU A 288 4.60 2.11 8.22
N GLU A 289 3.44 1.99 7.58
CA GLU A 289 3.04 0.77 6.86
C GLU A 289 1.96 1.08 5.83
N VAL A 290 1.79 0.14 4.89
CA VAL A 290 0.70 0.10 3.94
C VAL A 290 -0.01 -1.24 4.10
N ASN A 291 -1.34 -1.21 4.16
CA ASN A 291 -2.17 -2.41 4.15
C ASN A 291 -2.90 -2.47 2.81
N GLY A 292 -3.21 -3.66 2.33
CA GLY A 292 -3.83 -3.88 1.03
C GLY A 292 -5.35 -4.00 1.10
N SER A 293 -5.91 -4.97 0.38
CA SER A 293 -7.35 -5.16 0.24
C SER A 293 -8.09 -5.55 1.52
N SER A 294 -7.37 -6.01 2.56
CA SER A 294 -7.95 -6.31 3.88
C SER A 294 -8.07 -5.09 4.80
N GLN A 295 -7.75 -3.90 4.31
CA GLN A 295 -7.87 -2.67 5.09
C GLN A 295 -9.27 -2.50 5.70
N GLY A 296 -9.33 -2.14 6.99
CA GLY A 296 -10.59 -1.79 7.65
C GLY A 296 -10.96 -0.34 7.35
N PHE A 297 -12.25 -0.07 7.17
CA PHE A 297 -12.78 1.27 7.00
C PHE A 297 -13.20 1.91 8.33
N CYS A 298 -13.20 3.23 8.38
CA CYS A 298 -13.63 3.96 9.56
C CYS A 298 -15.15 3.82 9.74
N PRO A 299 -15.67 3.47 10.93
CA PRO A 299 -17.10 3.24 11.12
C PRO A 299 -18.00 4.40 10.66
N GLU A 300 -17.53 5.64 10.83
CA GLU A 300 -18.29 6.85 10.49
C GLU A 300 -18.52 6.99 8.97
N HIS A 301 -17.65 6.41 8.15
CA HIS A 301 -17.67 6.54 6.69
C HIS A 301 -17.58 5.20 5.97
N GLY A 302 -17.52 4.10 6.70
CA GLY A 302 -17.27 2.75 6.15
C GLY A 302 -18.26 2.34 5.08
N LYS A 303 -19.53 2.76 5.18
CA LYS A 303 -20.53 2.50 4.14
C LYS A 303 -20.16 3.15 2.81
N GLN A 304 -19.75 4.41 2.82
CA GLN A 304 -19.34 5.13 1.61
C GLN A 304 -18.05 4.54 1.03
N ASP A 305 -17.07 4.20 1.87
CA ASP A 305 -15.83 3.57 1.45
C ASP A 305 -16.10 2.20 0.80
N LEU A 306 -17.04 1.40 1.37
CA LEU A 306 -17.48 0.13 0.79
C LEU A 306 -18.20 0.30 -0.55
N GLU A 307 -18.99 1.35 -0.71
CA GLU A 307 -19.66 1.66 -1.98
C GLU A 307 -18.62 1.95 -3.08
N HIS A 308 -17.56 2.71 -2.78
CA HIS A 308 -16.48 2.94 -3.73
C HIS A 308 -15.69 1.66 -4.04
N LEU A 309 -15.46 0.82 -3.04
CA LEU A 309 -14.81 -0.48 -3.26
C LEU A 309 -15.69 -1.42 -4.11
N ARG A 310 -17.00 -1.45 -3.87
CA ARG A 310 -17.97 -2.16 -4.73
C ARG A 310 -17.86 -1.69 -6.18
N ASP A 311 -17.81 -0.38 -6.39
CA ASP A 311 -17.74 0.18 -7.73
C ASP A 311 -16.41 -0.18 -8.44
N LEU A 312 -15.29 -0.23 -7.70
CA LEU A 312 -14.03 -0.79 -8.21
C LEU A 312 -14.18 -2.25 -8.63
N VAL A 313 -14.82 -3.08 -7.78
CA VAL A 313 -15.07 -4.50 -8.07
C VAL A 313 -15.92 -4.67 -9.33
N ILE A 314 -16.98 -3.89 -9.47
CA ILE A 314 -17.85 -3.94 -10.66
C ILE A 314 -17.07 -3.54 -11.91
N ARG A 315 -16.27 -2.47 -11.88
CA ARG A 315 -15.42 -2.08 -13.02
C ARG A 315 -14.41 -3.17 -13.40
N LYS A 316 -13.81 -3.85 -12.42
CA LYS A 316 -12.91 -4.97 -12.73
C LYS A 316 -13.68 -6.13 -13.38
N LEU A 317 -14.90 -6.43 -12.93
CA LEU A 317 -15.79 -7.40 -13.58
C LEU A 317 -16.16 -6.99 -15.01
N GLU A 318 -16.49 -5.74 -15.25
CA GLU A 318 -16.78 -5.22 -16.59
C GLU A 318 -15.63 -5.47 -17.56
N VAL A 319 -14.39 -5.19 -17.11
CA VAL A 319 -13.20 -5.43 -17.92
C VAL A 319 -13.01 -6.91 -18.22
N ILE A 320 -13.18 -7.79 -17.21
CA ILE A 320 -13.00 -9.24 -17.36
C ILE A 320 -14.05 -9.84 -18.30
N LEU A 321 -15.29 -9.36 -18.20
CA LEU A 321 -16.43 -9.91 -18.94
C LEU A 321 -16.62 -9.26 -20.31
N GLY A 322 -15.99 -8.12 -20.58
CA GLY A 322 -16.27 -7.31 -21.77
C GLY A 322 -17.70 -6.77 -21.79
N GLN A 323 -18.32 -6.56 -20.62
CA GLN A 323 -19.70 -6.13 -20.45
C GLN A 323 -19.75 -4.81 -19.69
N ASP A 324 -20.75 -3.99 -20.00
CA ASP A 324 -21.00 -2.73 -19.30
C ASP A 324 -22.12 -2.95 -18.25
N ILE A 325 -21.76 -2.99 -16.98
CA ILE A 325 -22.67 -3.24 -15.86
C ILE A 325 -23.14 -1.91 -15.25
N LEU A 326 -22.20 -0.98 -15.00
CA LEU A 326 -22.47 0.34 -14.40
C LEU A 326 -23.18 1.28 -15.39
N SER A 327 -22.94 1.12 -16.70
CA SER A 327 -23.48 2.05 -17.72
C SER A 327 -24.99 1.95 -17.92
N GLN A 328 -25.63 0.90 -17.41
CA GLN A 328 -27.08 0.73 -17.51
C GLN A 328 -27.84 1.46 -16.40
N ASP A 329 -27.17 2.02 -15.42
CA ASP A 329 -27.77 2.83 -14.37
C ASP A 329 -27.56 4.32 -14.67
N ASN A 330 -28.60 4.96 -15.26
CA ASN A 330 -28.51 6.34 -15.74
C ASN A 330 -28.23 7.37 -14.62
N GLU A 331 -28.67 7.11 -13.39
CA GLU A 331 -28.36 7.98 -12.25
C GLU A 331 -26.89 7.85 -11.81
N ALA A 332 -26.34 6.65 -11.81
CA ALA A 332 -24.93 6.44 -11.55
C ALA A 332 -24.02 7.07 -12.63
N LYS A 333 -24.46 7.05 -13.92
CA LYS A 333 -23.71 7.70 -15.03
C LYS A 333 -23.52 9.19 -14.83
N VAL A 334 -24.55 9.91 -14.40
CA VAL A 334 -24.47 11.37 -14.19
C VAL A 334 -23.53 11.68 -13.04
N LEU A 335 -23.66 10.96 -11.93
CA LEU A 335 -22.79 11.13 -10.75
C LEU A 335 -21.32 10.75 -11.02
N PHE A 336 -21.08 9.69 -11.79
CA PHE A 336 -19.71 9.29 -12.17
C PHE A 336 -19.09 10.26 -13.17
N LYS A 337 -19.85 10.74 -14.14
CA LYS A 337 -19.35 11.72 -15.12
C LYS A 337 -18.99 13.04 -14.46
N GLU A 338 -19.82 13.54 -13.55
CA GLU A 338 -19.53 14.76 -12.78
C GLU A 338 -18.32 14.60 -11.86
N LYS A 339 -18.16 13.40 -11.24
CA LYS A 339 -16.98 13.08 -10.41
C LYS A 339 -15.71 12.93 -11.26
N ASP A 340 -15.79 12.26 -12.40
CA ASP A 340 -14.66 12.08 -13.33
C ASP A 340 -14.18 13.42 -13.90
N ASP A 341 -15.11 14.32 -14.24
CA ASP A 341 -14.78 15.63 -14.75
C ASP A 341 -14.16 16.54 -13.66
N LYS A 342 -14.67 16.45 -12.42
CA LYS A 342 -14.06 17.14 -11.27
C LYS A 342 -12.67 16.57 -10.93
N ASN A 343 -12.49 15.26 -11.02
CA ASN A 343 -11.20 14.62 -10.75
C ASN A 343 -10.19 14.93 -11.86
N LYS A 344 -10.59 14.95 -13.13
CA LYS A 344 -9.71 15.38 -14.25
C LYS A 344 -9.22 16.82 -14.09
N ILE A 345 -10.07 17.73 -13.61
CA ILE A 345 -9.68 19.11 -13.32
C ILE A 345 -8.70 19.18 -12.14
N LEU A 346 -8.93 18.38 -11.10
CA LEU A 346 -8.02 18.28 -9.96
C LEU A 346 -6.66 17.67 -10.36
N ASP A 347 -6.67 16.61 -11.18
CA ASP A 347 -5.46 15.95 -11.68
C ASP A 347 -4.65 16.90 -12.60
N GLN A 348 -5.32 17.65 -13.47
CA GLN A 348 -4.64 18.65 -14.32
C GLN A 348 -4.01 19.77 -13.49
N ASN A 349 -4.67 20.24 -12.45
CA ASN A 349 -4.12 21.23 -11.54
C ASN A 349 -2.95 20.65 -10.72
N TYR A 350 -3.06 19.41 -10.27
CA TYR A 350 -1.98 18.71 -9.55
C TYR A 350 -0.74 18.49 -10.44
N GLN A 351 -0.94 18.06 -11.70
CA GLN A 351 0.17 17.90 -12.66
C GLN A 351 0.89 19.24 -12.90
N LYS A 352 0.15 20.32 -13.04
CA LYS A 352 0.74 21.68 -13.17
C LYS A 352 1.52 22.09 -11.91
N ASP A 353 0.99 21.83 -10.72
CA ASP A 353 1.67 22.15 -9.47
C ASP A 353 2.93 21.30 -9.28
N THR A 354 2.89 20.04 -9.69
CA THR A 354 4.04 19.13 -9.67
C THR A 354 5.11 19.56 -10.68
N GLU A 355 4.71 19.98 -11.87
CA GLU A 355 5.61 20.51 -12.90
C GLU A 355 6.27 21.81 -12.44
N ILE A 356 5.51 22.72 -11.81
CA ILE A 356 6.03 23.95 -11.21
C ILE A 356 7.02 23.64 -10.07
N ALA A 357 6.73 22.64 -9.22
CA ALA A 357 7.63 22.23 -8.16
C ALA A 357 8.92 21.64 -8.71
N ASN A 358 8.83 20.80 -9.75
CA ASN A 358 10.00 20.25 -10.43
C ASN A 358 10.85 21.30 -11.11
N LEU A 359 10.23 22.29 -11.77
CA LEU A 359 10.95 23.42 -12.37
C LEU A 359 11.65 24.29 -11.32
N LYS A 360 11.03 24.49 -10.16
CA LYS A 360 11.66 25.20 -9.03
C LYS A 360 12.88 24.46 -8.50
N ASN A 361 12.76 23.14 -8.30
CA ASN A 361 13.90 22.32 -7.85
C ASN A 361 15.05 22.34 -8.88
N LEU A 362 14.73 22.25 -10.18
CA LEU A 362 15.73 22.35 -11.24
C LEU A 362 16.41 23.73 -11.25
N ALA A 363 15.66 24.79 -11.03
CA ALA A 363 16.21 26.15 -10.95
C ALA A 363 17.13 26.32 -9.72
N ASP A 364 16.76 25.73 -8.57
CA ASP A 364 17.58 25.77 -7.37
C ASP A 364 18.89 24.96 -7.54
N ASP A 365 18.82 23.82 -8.19
CA ASP A 365 20.03 23.02 -8.48
C ASP A 365 20.93 23.71 -9.51
N TYR A 366 20.36 24.36 -10.52
CA TYR A 366 21.11 25.16 -11.47
C TYR A 366 21.79 26.37 -10.79
N ASN A 367 21.11 27.04 -9.85
CA ASN A 367 21.68 28.14 -9.08
C ASN A 367 22.83 27.67 -8.19
N LYS A 368 22.72 26.51 -7.54
CA LYS A 368 23.82 25.89 -6.76
C LYS A 368 25.02 25.59 -7.64
N GLU A 369 24.80 25.06 -8.83
CA GLU A 369 25.88 24.76 -9.79
C GLU A 369 26.54 26.05 -10.31
N LEU A 370 25.75 27.08 -10.56
CA LEU A 370 26.24 28.40 -10.94
C LEU A 370 27.11 29.03 -9.85
N ASP A 371 26.70 28.94 -8.60
CA ASP A 371 27.48 29.46 -7.46
C ASP A 371 28.75 28.64 -7.21
N LEU A 372 28.71 27.32 -7.40
CA LEU A 372 29.90 26.48 -7.37
C LEU A 372 30.89 26.87 -8.48
N ASN A 373 30.41 27.16 -9.67
CA ASN A 373 31.24 27.60 -10.78
C ASN A 373 31.82 29.01 -10.55
N LYS A 374 31.05 29.93 -9.99
CA LYS A 374 31.56 31.24 -9.54
C LYS A 374 32.67 31.08 -8.50
N TRP A 375 32.48 30.22 -7.52
CA TRP A 375 33.47 29.93 -6.48
C TRP A 375 34.75 29.33 -7.09
N LYS A 376 34.65 28.35 -8.00
CA LYS A 376 35.76 27.75 -8.71
C LYS A 376 36.54 28.80 -9.52
N ASN A 377 35.85 29.66 -10.23
CA ASN A 377 36.47 30.74 -11.01
C ASN A 377 37.15 31.77 -10.12
N GLN A 378 36.59 32.17 -8.99
CA GLN A 378 37.26 33.03 -8.02
C GLN A 378 38.49 32.40 -7.39
N LYS A 379 38.45 31.07 -7.12
CA LYS A 379 39.61 30.34 -6.62
C LYS A 379 40.71 30.31 -7.69
N LEU A 380 40.40 30.03 -8.94
CA LEU A 380 41.31 30.01 -10.06
C LEU A 380 41.98 31.39 -10.27
N LEU A 381 41.19 32.47 -10.20
CA LEU A 381 41.69 33.85 -10.28
C LEU A 381 42.66 34.19 -9.14
N LYS A 382 42.39 33.70 -7.92
CA LYS A 382 43.32 33.83 -6.79
C LYS A 382 44.64 33.07 -7.04
N GLU A 383 44.54 31.83 -7.56
CA GLU A 383 45.72 31.03 -7.90
C GLU A 383 46.56 31.66 -9.03
N ILE A 384 45.91 32.22 -10.04
CA ILE A 384 46.58 32.97 -11.12
C ILE A 384 47.31 34.18 -10.57
N ASN A 385 46.69 34.93 -9.68
CA ASN A 385 47.26 36.13 -9.08
C ASN A 385 48.44 35.84 -8.11
N THR A 386 48.52 34.62 -7.57
CA THR A 386 49.60 34.22 -6.67
C THR A 386 50.79 33.58 -7.41
N CYS A 387 50.62 33.18 -8.68
CA CYS A 387 51.66 32.58 -9.51
C CYS A 387 52.33 33.57 -10.45
N ASN A 388 53.49 34.15 -10.04
CA ASN A 388 54.29 35.07 -10.81
C ASN A 388 55.28 34.37 -11.77
N ASN A 389 54.93 33.23 -12.41
CA ASN A 389 55.84 32.51 -13.31
C ASN A 389 55.25 32.27 -14.71
N LYS A 390 55.94 32.74 -15.74
CA LYS A 390 55.59 32.73 -17.18
C LYS A 390 55.33 31.34 -17.78
N THR A 391 55.62 30.24 -17.12
CA THR A 391 55.46 28.88 -17.65
C THR A 391 54.04 28.33 -17.44
N ILE A 392 53.24 28.91 -16.56
CA ILE A 392 51.91 28.41 -16.21
C ILE A 392 50.83 28.97 -17.13
N THR A 393 51.07 30.11 -17.77
CA THR A 393 50.11 30.78 -18.66
C THR A 393 49.70 29.89 -19.86
N THR A 394 50.63 29.07 -20.37
CA THR A 394 50.36 28.19 -21.52
C THR A 394 49.47 27.00 -21.18
N THR A 395 49.58 26.43 -19.98
CA THR A 395 48.79 25.28 -19.54
C THR A 395 47.36 25.70 -19.17
N ILE A 396 47.18 26.90 -18.63
CA ILE A 396 45.85 27.44 -18.27
C ILE A 396 45.06 27.80 -19.52
N LEU A 397 45.66 28.38 -20.54
CA LEU A 397 45.05 28.65 -21.82
C LEU A 397 44.60 27.39 -22.54
N PHE A 398 45.35 26.29 -22.40
CA PHE A 398 44.98 24.99 -22.97
C PHE A 398 43.76 24.39 -22.31
N ASN A 399 43.64 24.50 -20.97
CA ASN A 399 42.49 23.97 -20.23
C ASN A 399 41.20 24.80 -20.44
N ILE A 400 41.31 26.10 -20.58
CA ILE A 400 40.15 26.97 -20.91
C ILE A 400 39.65 26.69 -22.33
N GLY A 401 40.54 26.45 -23.29
CA GLY A 401 40.19 26.05 -24.65
C GLY A 401 39.42 24.73 -24.69
N PHE A 402 39.78 23.75 -23.85
CA PHE A 402 39.10 22.46 -23.75
C PHE A 402 37.67 22.58 -23.18
N ILE A 403 37.49 23.45 -22.19
CA ILE A 403 36.15 23.68 -21.58
C ILE A 403 35.21 24.38 -22.56
N ILE A 404 35.72 25.37 -23.32
CA ILE A 404 34.92 26.07 -24.35
C ILE A 404 34.56 25.10 -25.49
N LEU A 405 35.48 24.21 -25.91
CA LEU A 405 35.22 23.21 -26.94
C LEU A 405 34.14 22.21 -26.48
N PHE A 406 34.15 21.80 -25.20
CA PHE A 406 33.18 20.88 -24.64
C PHE A 406 31.77 21.53 -24.55
N LEU A 407 31.68 22.80 -24.20
CA LEU A 407 30.43 23.55 -24.17
C LEU A 407 29.90 23.76 -25.59
N CYS A 408 30.72 24.05 -26.58
CA CYS A 408 30.32 24.15 -27.97
C CYS A 408 29.78 22.83 -28.54
N ILE A 409 30.40 21.70 -28.20
CA ILE A 409 29.94 20.35 -28.62
C ILE A 409 28.62 19.99 -27.92
N TYR A 410 28.45 20.37 -26.67
CA TYR A 410 27.21 20.12 -25.90
C TYR A 410 26.00 20.90 -26.45
N PHE A 411 26.23 22.18 -26.85
CA PHE A 411 25.16 23.02 -27.43
C PHE A 411 24.89 22.72 -28.93
N TYR A 412 25.82 22.04 -29.64
CA TYR A 412 25.58 21.67 -31.04
C TYR A 412 24.84 20.34 -31.21
N LYS A 413 24.67 19.54 -30.12
CA LYS A 413 23.93 18.28 -30.11
C LYS A 413 22.51 18.36 -29.52
N LYS A 414 22.04 19.55 -29.21
CA LYS A 414 20.64 19.84 -28.90
C LYS A 414 20.05 20.67 -30.03
#